data_9740a8ba249a544c21d658ee0357f21f
#
_entry.id   9740a8ba249a544c21d658ee0357f21f
#
_cell.length_a   1.000
_cell.length_b   1.000
_cell.length_c   1.000
_cell.angle_alpha   90.00
_cell.angle_beta   90.00
_cell.angle_gamma   90.00
#
_symmetry.space_group_name_H-M   'P 1'
#
loop_
_entity.id
_entity.type
_entity.pdbx_description
1 polymer ?
#
loop_
_entity_poly.entity_id
_entity_poly.type
_entity_poly.pdbx_seq_one_letter_code
_entity_poly.pdbx_strand_id
1 'polypeptide(L)'
;LGRLVGSEMCIRDSSIGKAGNPDIQSGVNIIVGPATEVIAGEGKILTAGGMDAHIHFICPQQIEDALHSGLTTMLGGGTGPAHGTLATTCTPGPWNIGKMLQSADAFPMNLSFAGKGNASLPEALREQVRAGASSLKLHEDWGTTPGAIDCCLKVADELDVQVMIHTDTLNESGFVENTIKAIGGRTIHAFHTEGAGGGHAPDIIKLAGEENVIPSSTNPTRPYTVNTIEEHLDMLMVCHHLDKSIPEDV
;
A
#
# COMPACT_ATOMS: atom_id res chain seq x y z
N LEU A 1 37.06 -3.39 -4.27
CA LEU A 1 35.70 -3.43 -3.69
C LEU A 1 35.28 -1.99 -3.40
N GLY A 2 34.30 -1.49 -4.18
CA GLY A 2 33.72 -0.18 -3.94
C GLY A 2 32.92 -0.17 -2.64
N ARG A 3 32.91 0.96 -1.94
CA ARG A 3 32.06 1.19 -0.77
C ARG A 3 31.00 2.18 -1.14
N LEU A 4 29.76 1.87 -0.77
CA LEU A 4 28.61 2.76 -0.92
C LEU A 4 28.57 3.73 0.25
N VAL A 5 28.32 5.00 -0.05
CA VAL A 5 28.08 6.03 0.96
C VAL A 5 26.74 6.65 0.65
N GLY A 6 25.77 6.39 1.52
CA GLY A 6 24.48 7.06 1.48
C GLY A 6 24.49 8.28 2.40
N SER A 7 23.97 9.39 1.96
CA SER A 7 23.64 10.53 2.81
C SER A 7 22.15 10.78 2.77
N GLU A 8 21.56 10.79 3.96
CA GLU A 8 20.21 11.25 4.26
C GLU A 8 19.03 10.29 4.00
N MET A 9 17.88 10.69 4.52
CA MET A 9 16.61 9.95 4.66
C MET A 9 16.03 9.32 3.40
N CYS A 10 16.62 9.56 2.27
CA CYS A 10 16.34 8.83 1.03
C CYS A 10 17.58 8.03 0.69
N ILE A 11 17.43 6.74 0.40
CA ILE A 11 18.52 5.90 -0.08
C ILE A 11 19.02 6.49 -1.40
N ARG A 12 20.07 7.28 -1.28
CA ARG A 12 20.82 7.81 -2.42
C ARG A 12 22.27 7.44 -2.25
N ASP A 13 22.81 6.76 -3.25
CA ASP A 13 24.24 6.69 -3.40
C ASP A 13 24.74 8.06 -3.81
N SER A 14 25.47 8.74 -2.94
CA SER A 14 26.13 9.97 -3.33
C SER A 14 27.49 9.70 -3.94
N SER A 15 28.12 8.55 -3.64
CA SER A 15 29.42 8.18 -4.19
C SER A 15 29.73 6.70 -4.04
N ILE A 16 30.47 6.16 -4.99
CA ILE A 16 31.09 4.83 -4.92
C ILE A 16 32.59 5.01 -5.00
N GLY A 17 33.33 4.42 -4.05
CA GLY A 17 34.78 4.54 -4.07
C GLY A 17 35.49 3.94 -2.88
N LYS A 18 36.74 4.31 -2.72
CA LYS A 18 37.57 3.90 -1.57
C LYS A 18 37.35 4.88 -0.42
N ALA A 19 36.75 4.38 0.66
CA ALA A 19 36.52 5.16 1.87
C ALA A 19 37.71 5.02 2.84
N GLY A 20 38.06 6.09 3.54
CA GLY A 20 39.12 6.11 4.53
C GLY A 20 39.65 7.51 4.82
N ASN A 21 40.90 7.57 5.32
CA ASN A 21 41.60 8.82 5.54
C ASN A 21 42.65 9.02 4.42
N PRO A 22 42.54 10.05 3.59
CA PRO A 22 43.47 10.31 2.49
C PRO A 22 44.88 10.65 2.96
N ASP A 23 45.08 11.10 4.20
CA ASP A 23 46.40 11.46 4.74
C ASP A 23 47.29 10.22 4.98
N ILE A 24 46.65 9.05 5.16
CA ILE A 24 47.35 7.79 5.47
C ILE A 24 47.14 6.68 4.43
N GLN A 25 46.20 6.88 3.52
CA GLN A 25 45.84 5.89 2.48
C GLN A 25 45.69 6.54 1.12
N SER A 26 46.51 6.09 0.17
CA SER A 26 46.40 6.57 -1.22
C SER A 26 45.13 6.11 -1.91
N GLY A 27 44.60 6.95 -2.79
CA GLY A 27 43.44 6.64 -3.61
C GLY A 27 42.08 6.69 -2.87
N VAL A 28 42.07 7.24 -1.66
CA VAL A 28 40.83 7.51 -0.93
C VAL A 28 40.10 8.66 -1.61
N ASN A 29 38.84 8.44 -1.99
CA ASN A 29 37.95 9.44 -2.58
C ASN A 29 36.66 9.65 -1.76
N ILE A 30 36.48 8.87 -0.69
CA ILE A 30 35.40 9.02 0.28
C ILE A 30 36.03 9.19 1.67
N ILE A 31 35.94 10.39 2.21
CA ILE A 31 36.56 10.70 3.51
C ILE A 31 35.65 10.23 4.64
N VAL A 32 36.22 9.40 5.53
CA VAL A 32 35.58 8.97 6.77
C VAL A 32 35.95 9.96 7.87
N GLY A 33 34.98 10.72 8.34
CA GLY A 33 35.13 11.71 9.39
C GLY A 33 34.45 11.34 10.71
N PRO A 34 34.53 12.22 11.73
CA PRO A 34 33.96 11.94 13.06
C PRO A 34 32.45 11.76 13.09
N ALA A 35 31.72 12.23 12.09
CA ALA A 35 30.27 12.07 11.95
C ALA A 35 29.88 10.91 11.02
N THR A 36 30.84 10.12 10.56
CA THR A 36 30.58 9.01 9.63
C THR A 36 30.30 7.74 10.41
N GLU A 37 29.10 7.21 10.25
CA GLU A 37 28.76 5.87 10.70
C GLU A 37 29.20 4.84 9.65
N VAL A 38 29.82 3.76 10.11
CA VAL A 38 30.31 2.69 9.24
C VAL A 38 29.54 1.40 9.55
N ILE A 39 28.84 0.90 8.57
CA ILE A 39 28.09 -0.36 8.66
C ILE A 39 28.80 -1.44 7.84
N ALA A 40 29.13 -2.57 8.46
CA ALA A 40 29.78 -3.70 7.80
C ALA A 40 28.78 -4.40 6.86
N GLY A 41 29.17 -4.53 5.59
CA GLY A 41 28.34 -5.12 4.54
C GLY A 41 28.95 -6.32 3.83
N GLU A 42 30.01 -6.92 4.41
CA GLU A 42 30.70 -8.07 3.80
C GLU A 42 29.74 -9.25 3.63
N GLY A 43 29.66 -9.78 2.41
CA GLY A 43 28.77 -10.88 2.07
C GLY A 43 27.29 -10.51 2.03
N LYS A 44 26.96 -9.22 2.06
CA LYS A 44 25.60 -8.69 1.97
C LYS A 44 25.36 -8.01 0.63
N ILE A 45 24.10 -8.00 0.21
CA ILE A 45 23.62 -7.17 -0.90
C ILE A 45 22.81 -6.02 -0.26
N LEU A 46 23.20 -4.79 -0.58
CA LEU A 46 22.45 -3.61 -0.15
C LEU A 46 21.31 -3.35 -1.16
N THR A 47 20.10 -3.27 -0.65
CA THR A 47 18.90 -2.91 -1.42
C THR A 47 18.22 -1.71 -0.79
N ALA A 48 17.35 -1.06 -1.53
CA ALA A 48 16.36 -0.16 -0.95
C ALA A 48 15.47 -0.94 0.02
N GLY A 49 14.97 -0.28 1.06
CA GLY A 49 13.93 -0.84 1.93
C GLY A 49 12.65 -1.10 1.14
N GLY A 50 11.93 -2.14 1.49
CA GLY A 50 10.67 -2.49 0.85
C GLY A 50 9.59 -1.44 1.10
N MET A 51 8.65 -1.33 0.15
CA MET A 51 7.42 -0.57 0.29
C MET A 51 6.23 -1.51 0.15
N ASP A 52 5.35 -1.54 1.17
CA ASP A 52 4.07 -2.22 1.08
C ASP A 52 2.97 -1.17 0.84
N ALA A 53 2.27 -1.29 -0.28
CA ALA A 53 1.22 -0.35 -0.70
C ALA A 53 -0.20 -0.91 -0.51
N HIS A 54 -0.34 -2.00 0.24
CA HIS A 54 -1.64 -2.60 0.57
C HIS A 54 -1.74 -2.94 2.06
N ILE A 55 -1.65 -1.90 2.90
CA ILE A 55 -1.67 -2.08 4.35
C ILE A 55 -3.07 -1.88 4.92
N HIS A 56 -3.49 -2.84 5.74
CA HIS A 56 -4.60 -2.72 6.66
C HIS A 56 -4.06 -2.29 8.02
N PHE A 57 -4.21 -1.01 8.39
CA PHE A 57 -3.75 -0.51 9.68
C PHE A 57 -4.68 -0.95 10.81
N ILE A 58 -4.34 -2.08 11.43
CA ILE A 58 -5.15 -2.75 12.47
C ILE A 58 -4.56 -2.50 13.85
N CYS A 59 -3.25 -2.71 14.01
CA CYS A 59 -2.55 -2.54 15.28
C CYS A 59 -1.12 -2.05 15.06
N PRO A 60 -0.52 -1.32 16.04
CA PRO A 60 0.81 -0.73 15.88
C PRO A 60 1.94 -1.78 15.79
N GLN A 61 1.75 -2.98 16.34
CA GLN A 61 2.74 -4.05 16.30
C GLN A 61 3.15 -4.43 14.87
N GLN A 62 2.22 -4.34 13.92
CA GLN A 62 2.53 -4.63 12.50
C GLN A 62 3.63 -3.73 11.92
N ILE A 63 3.82 -2.52 12.47
CA ILE A 63 4.87 -1.60 12.02
C ILE A 63 6.25 -2.10 12.43
N GLU A 64 6.38 -2.60 13.66
CA GLU A 64 7.61 -3.20 14.15
C GLU A 64 7.97 -4.47 13.35
N ASP A 65 6.98 -5.33 13.10
CA ASP A 65 7.15 -6.55 12.28
C ASP A 65 7.58 -6.20 10.85
N ALA A 66 6.99 -5.15 10.26
CA ALA A 66 7.34 -4.66 8.94
C ALA A 66 8.80 -4.17 8.88
N LEU A 67 9.23 -3.38 9.87
CA LEU A 67 10.64 -2.92 9.98
C LEU A 67 11.61 -4.09 10.09
N HIS A 68 11.31 -5.07 10.94
CA HIS A 68 12.13 -6.28 11.07
C HIS A 68 12.17 -7.12 9.79
N SER A 69 11.17 -6.99 8.94
CA SER A 69 11.09 -7.66 7.63
C SER A 69 11.76 -6.87 6.50
N GLY A 70 12.33 -5.69 6.79
CA GLY A 70 13.03 -4.86 5.83
C GLY A 70 12.15 -3.87 5.06
N LEU A 71 10.91 -3.66 5.49
CA LEU A 71 10.07 -2.58 4.99
C LEU A 71 10.47 -1.24 5.61
N THR A 72 10.46 -0.19 4.82
CA THR A 72 10.72 1.18 5.26
C THR A 72 9.57 2.12 4.96
N THR A 73 8.58 1.65 4.22
CA THR A 73 7.40 2.42 3.83
C THR A 73 6.15 1.54 3.85
N MET A 74 5.11 2.02 4.49
CA MET A 74 3.79 1.40 4.51
C MET A 74 2.74 2.40 4.04
N LEU A 75 2.02 2.06 2.98
CA LEU A 75 0.89 2.82 2.45
C LEU A 75 -0.38 1.99 2.56
N GLY A 76 -1.39 2.55 3.16
CA GLY A 76 -2.68 1.88 3.29
C GLY A 76 -3.70 2.69 4.04
N GLY A 77 -4.66 2.04 4.66
CA GLY A 77 -5.70 2.71 5.43
C GLY A 77 -6.23 1.84 6.55
N GLY A 78 -7.02 2.46 7.39
CA GLY A 78 -7.61 1.92 8.59
C GLY A 78 -7.46 2.88 9.75
N THR A 79 -8.18 2.62 10.81
CA THR A 79 -8.16 3.42 12.05
C THR A 79 -7.91 2.52 13.27
N GLY A 80 -7.10 1.48 13.10
CA GLY A 80 -6.96 0.42 14.09
C GLY A 80 -8.08 -0.62 13.94
N PRO A 81 -8.52 -1.26 15.05
CA PRO A 81 -9.48 -2.37 15.01
C PRO A 81 -10.95 -1.95 14.72
N ALA A 82 -11.20 -0.71 14.31
CA ALA A 82 -12.56 -0.25 13.98
C ALA A 82 -13.10 -0.94 12.73
N HIS A 83 -14.29 -1.53 12.85
CA HIS A 83 -14.96 -2.22 11.74
C HIS A 83 -15.14 -1.34 10.51
N GLY A 84 -15.05 -1.94 9.33
CA GLY A 84 -15.17 -1.28 8.05
C GLY A 84 -13.92 -0.55 7.59
N THR A 85 -13.14 0.03 8.50
CA THR A 85 -11.91 0.74 8.13
C THR A 85 -10.74 -0.21 7.94
N LEU A 86 -10.59 -1.21 8.79
CA LEU A 86 -9.52 -2.21 8.73
C LEU A 86 -9.66 -3.13 7.49
N ALA A 87 -10.87 -3.54 7.15
CA ALA A 87 -11.12 -4.42 6.01
C ALA A 87 -10.98 -3.68 4.67
N THR A 88 -11.37 -2.41 4.61
CA THR A 88 -11.40 -1.63 3.38
C THR A 88 -10.11 -0.88 3.06
N THR A 89 -9.13 -0.89 3.97
CA THR A 89 -7.90 -0.10 3.86
C THR A 89 -8.14 1.40 3.65
N CYS A 90 -9.19 1.92 4.28
CA CYS A 90 -9.54 3.34 4.22
C CYS A 90 -9.39 4.01 5.58
N THR A 91 -8.84 5.22 5.59
CA THR A 91 -8.86 6.14 6.74
C THR A 91 -9.82 7.28 6.38
N PRO A 92 -11.12 7.15 6.68
CA PRO A 92 -12.14 8.03 6.10
C PRO A 92 -12.25 9.37 6.84
N GLY A 93 -12.21 10.44 6.07
CA GLY A 93 -12.47 11.79 6.53
C GLY A 93 -11.30 12.48 7.24
N PRO A 94 -11.32 13.82 7.26
CA PRO A 94 -10.20 14.64 7.75
C PRO A 94 -9.81 14.35 9.21
N TRP A 95 -10.79 14.08 10.07
CA TRP A 95 -10.52 13.83 11.48
C TRP A 95 -9.72 12.53 11.70
N ASN A 96 -10.14 11.43 11.05
CA ASN A 96 -9.45 10.16 11.17
C ASN A 96 -8.03 10.23 10.56
N ILE A 97 -7.89 10.88 9.41
CA ILE A 97 -6.59 11.08 8.77
C ILE A 97 -5.65 11.84 9.71
N GLY A 98 -6.13 12.95 10.31
CA GLY A 98 -5.34 13.71 11.28
C GLY A 98 -4.93 12.89 12.50
N LYS A 99 -5.81 12.00 13.01
CA LYS A 99 -5.49 11.11 14.14
C LYS A 99 -4.47 10.05 13.77
N MET A 100 -4.59 9.45 12.59
CA MET A 100 -3.60 8.46 12.13
C MET A 100 -2.24 9.12 11.87
N LEU A 101 -2.20 10.32 11.29
CA LEU A 101 -0.95 11.07 11.14
C LEU A 101 -0.29 11.38 12.49
N GLN A 102 -1.07 11.80 13.50
CA GLN A 102 -0.56 12.02 14.85
C GLN A 102 0.00 10.72 15.48
N SER A 103 -0.65 9.59 15.24
CA SER A 103 -0.17 8.30 15.77
C SER A 103 1.12 7.85 15.09
N ALA A 104 1.35 8.27 13.86
CA ALA A 104 2.52 7.90 13.07
C ALA A 104 3.84 8.50 13.60
N ASP A 105 3.78 9.62 14.31
CA ASP A 105 4.97 10.32 14.82
C ASP A 105 5.82 9.47 15.78
N ALA A 106 5.23 8.43 16.36
CA ALA A 106 5.94 7.54 17.29
C ALA A 106 6.83 6.47 16.60
N PHE A 107 6.71 6.30 15.28
CA PHE A 107 7.34 5.19 14.58
C PHE A 107 8.43 5.64 13.60
N PRO A 108 9.58 4.97 13.59
CA PRO A 108 10.67 5.24 12.65
C PRO A 108 10.41 4.57 11.28
N MET A 109 9.24 4.84 10.69
CA MET A 109 8.75 4.27 9.44
C MET A 109 8.10 5.37 8.61
N ASN A 110 8.23 5.32 7.30
CA ASN A 110 7.41 6.15 6.42
C ASN A 110 5.99 5.58 6.39
N LEU A 111 5.06 6.28 7.02
CA LEU A 111 3.66 5.88 7.09
C LEU A 111 2.79 6.81 6.26
N SER A 112 1.91 6.23 5.48
CA SER A 112 1.07 6.95 4.52
C SER A 112 -0.36 6.42 4.57
N PHE A 113 -1.34 7.33 4.66
CA PHE A 113 -2.73 6.95 4.90
C PHE A 113 -3.61 7.28 3.69
N ALA A 114 -4.39 6.26 3.29
CA ALA A 114 -5.34 6.37 2.21
C ALA A 114 -6.70 6.89 2.73
N GLY A 115 -7.19 7.97 2.14
CA GLY A 115 -8.56 8.42 2.34
C GLY A 115 -9.57 7.48 1.67
N LYS A 116 -10.84 7.57 2.06
CA LYS A 116 -11.93 6.83 1.41
C LYS A 116 -12.22 7.43 0.02
N GLY A 117 -11.99 6.65 -1.03
CA GLY A 117 -12.19 7.08 -2.43
C GLY A 117 -13.63 7.08 -2.90
N ASN A 118 -14.50 6.32 -2.25
CA ASN A 118 -15.91 6.22 -2.62
C ASN A 118 -16.66 7.48 -2.17
N ALA A 119 -17.00 8.33 -3.13
CA ALA A 119 -17.78 9.52 -2.90
C ALA A 119 -18.60 9.90 -4.15
N SER A 120 -19.78 10.47 -3.94
CA SER A 120 -20.64 11.00 -5.01
C SER A 120 -20.23 12.41 -5.43
N LEU A 121 -19.56 13.14 -4.53
CA LEU A 121 -19.16 14.53 -4.74
C LEU A 121 -17.64 14.67 -4.53
N PRO A 122 -16.95 15.38 -5.42
CA PRO A 122 -15.49 15.50 -5.38
C PRO A 122 -14.96 16.25 -4.16
N GLU A 123 -15.75 17.13 -3.54
CA GLU A 123 -15.28 17.93 -2.41
C GLU A 123 -14.93 17.06 -1.18
N ALA A 124 -15.71 16.00 -0.92
CA ALA A 124 -15.40 15.05 0.15
C ALA A 124 -14.04 14.36 -0.03
N LEU A 125 -13.60 14.17 -1.27
CA LEU A 125 -12.28 13.63 -1.59
C LEU A 125 -11.18 14.67 -1.41
N ARG A 126 -11.41 15.91 -1.90
CA ARG A 126 -10.48 17.03 -1.75
C ARG A 126 -10.20 17.35 -0.29
N GLU A 127 -11.23 17.31 0.57
CA GLU A 127 -11.07 17.53 2.01
C GLU A 127 -10.12 16.50 2.64
N GLN A 128 -10.21 15.24 2.24
CA GLN A 128 -9.34 14.18 2.74
C GLN A 128 -7.87 14.39 2.30
N VAL A 129 -7.66 14.75 1.04
CA VAL A 129 -6.31 15.03 0.54
C VAL A 129 -5.72 16.26 1.23
N ARG A 130 -6.50 17.35 1.40
CA ARG A 130 -6.06 18.52 2.15
C ARG A 130 -5.75 18.23 3.62
N ALA A 131 -6.38 17.22 4.20
CA ALA A 131 -6.11 16.77 5.56
C ALA A 131 -4.85 15.89 5.68
N GLY A 132 -4.22 15.54 4.56
CA GLY A 132 -2.97 14.78 4.52
C GLY A 132 -3.10 13.35 4.03
N ALA A 133 -4.24 12.94 3.46
CA ALA A 133 -4.31 11.68 2.74
C ALA A 133 -3.37 11.71 1.53
N SER A 134 -2.49 10.74 1.42
CA SER A 134 -1.54 10.63 0.32
C SER A 134 -2.09 9.89 -0.89
N SER A 135 -3.22 9.24 -0.72
CA SER A 135 -3.89 8.42 -1.70
C SER A 135 -5.37 8.30 -1.37
N LEU A 136 -6.14 7.77 -2.32
CA LEU A 136 -7.56 7.48 -2.16
C LEU A 136 -7.82 6.01 -2.45
N LYS A 137 -8.55 5.34 -1.57
CA LYS A 137 -8.90 3.93 -1.71
C LYS A 137 -10.38 3.76 -2.04
N LEU A 138 -10.64 3.11 -3.16
CA LEU A 138 -11.96 2.61 -3.55
C LEU A 138 -12.14 1.17 -3.06
N HIS A 139 -13.28 0.86 -2.48
CA HIS A 139 -13.60 -0.50 -2.02
C HIS A 139 -15.08 -0.82 -2.27
N GLU A 140 -15.37 -2.07 -2.65
CA GLU A 140 -16.74 -2.51 -2.96
C GLU A 140 -17.72 -2.33 -1.80
N ASP A 141 -17.28 -2.52 -0.55
CA ASP A 141 -18.10 -2.31 0.65
C ASP A 141 -18.71 -0.90 0.71
N TRP A 142 -18.11 0.07 0.04
CA TRP A 142 -18.57 1.43 -0.08
C TRP A 142 -19.24 1.73 -1.44
N GLY A 143 -19.32 0.73 -2.33
CA GLY A 143 -19.83 0.84 -3.68
C GLY A 143 -18.81 1.36 -4.71
N THR A 144 -18.06 0.46 -5.34
CA THR A 144 -17.13 0.79 -6.44
C THR A 144 -17.85 0.88 -7.77
N THR A 145 -18.88 1.74 -7.83
CA THR A 145 -19.62 2.01 -9.06
C THR A 145 -18.76 2.76 -10.07
N PRO A 146 -19.07 2.68 -11.38
CA PRO A 146 -18.39 3.48 -12.39
C PRO A 146 -18.35 4.99 -12.08
N GLY A 147 -19.43 5.51 -11.48
CA GLY A 147 -19.50 6.91 -11.06
C GLY A 147 -18.56 7.26 -9.90
N ALA A 148 -18.43 6.37 -8.91
CA ALA A 148 -17.49 6.56 -7.80
C ALA A 148 -16.05 6.49 -8.28
N ILE A 149 -15.72 5.54 -9.16
CA ILE A 149 -14.40 5.41 -9.77
C ILE A 149 -14.03 6.67 -10.55
N ASP A 150 -14.92 7.15 -11.40
CA ASP A 150 -14.69 8.37 -12.20
C ASP A 150 -14.52 9.61 -11.32
N CYS A 151 -15.36 9.78 -10.29
CA CYS A 151 -15.26 10.87 -9.34
C CYS A 151 -13.92 10.87 -8.60
N CYS A 152 -13.49 9.70 -8.14
CA CYS A 152 -12.24 9.54 -7.41
C CYS A 152 -11.02 9.86 -8.30
N LEU A 153 -10.97 9.29 -9.49
CA LEU A 153 -9.87 9.50 -10.43
C LEU A 153 -9.77 10.95 -10.91
N LYS A 154 -10.89 11.65 -11.09
CA LYS A 154 -10.86 13.09 -11.42
C LYS A 154 -10.20 13.93 -10.35
N VAL A 155 -10.49 13.65 -9.08
CA VAL A 155 -9.85 14.38 -7.97
C VAL A 155 -8.39 13.97 -7.82
N ALA A 156 -8.08 12.70 -8.06
CA ALA A 156 -6.69 12.22 -8.02
C ALA A 156 -5.83 12.86 -9.11
N ASP A 157 -6.34 12.99 -10.33
CA ASP A 157 -5.67 13.70 -11.42
C ASP A 157 -5.48 15.19 -11.11
N GLU A 158 -6.46 15.82 -10.44
CA GLU A 158 -6.39 17.23 -10.04
C GLU A 158 -5.34 17.49 -8.97
N LEU A 159 -5.19 16.59 -8.00
CA LEU A 159 -4.37 16.78 -6.80
C LEU A 159 -3.08 15.94 -6.81
N ASP A 160 -2.83 15.21 -7.88
CA ASP A 160 -1.65 14.36 -8.06
C ASP A 160 -1.45 13.34 -6.93
N VAL A 161 -2.50 12.58 -6.63
CA VAL A 161 -2.49 11.52 -5.62
C VAL A 161 -2.84 10.16 -6.22
N GLN A 162 -2.31 9.10 -5.64
CA GLN A 162 -2.56 7.73 -6.09
C GLN A 162 -3.99 7.29 -5.75
N VAL A 163 -4.61 6.53 -6.66
CA VAL A 163 -5.85 5.77 -6.40
C VAL A 163 -5.53 4.28 -6.32
N MET A 164 -6.13 3.63 -5.33
CA MET A 164 -6.11 2.17 -5.18
C MET A 164 -7.53 1.65 -5.20
N ILE A 165 -7.74 0.46 -5.74
CA ILE A 165 -9.08 -0.12 -5.85
C ILE A 165 -9.13 -1.60 -5.47
N HIS A 166 -10.08 -1.95 -4.61
CA HIS A 166 -10.69 -3.27 -4.51
C HIS A 166 -11.97 -3.23 -5.35
N THR A 167 -12.02 -3.96 -6.45
CA THR A 167 -13.14 -3.92 -7.39
C THR A 167 -14.34 -4.71 -6.89
N ASP A 168 -15.46 -4.59 -7.58
CA ASP A 168 -16.75 -5.18 -7.22
C ASP A 168 -16.78 -6.70 -7.47
N THR A 169 -16.54 -7.48 -6.43
CA THR A 169 -16.46 -8.95 -6.50
C THR A 169 -17.74 -9.59 -7.03
N LEU A 170 -18.89 -9.11 -6.59
CA LEU A 170 -20.19 -9.67 -6.93
C LEU A 170 -20.77 -9.11 -8.22
N ASN A 171 -20.07 -8.20 -8.90
CA ASN A 171 -20.53 -7.54 -10.12
C ASN A 171 -21.88 -6.80 -9.94
N GLU A 172 -22.13 -6.25 -8.76
CA GLU A 172 -23.38 -5.55 -8.44
C GLU A 172 -23.55 -4.25 -9.22
N SER A 173 -22.43 -3.58 -9.54
CA SER A 173 -22.38 -2.31 -10.25
C SER A 173 -21.96 -2.44 -11.71
N GLY A 174 -21.77 -3.65 -12.18
CA GLY A 174 -21.30 -3.99 -13.51
C GLY A 174 -20.11 -4.96 -13.51
N PHE A 175 -19.75 -5.42 -14.68
CA PHE A 175 -18.64 -6.35 -14.87
C PHE A 175 -17.29 -5.61 -15.00
N VAL A 176 -16.20 -6.35 -15.10
CA VAL A 176 -14.85 -5.80 -15.20
C VAL A 176 -14.70 -4.78 -16.32
N GLU A 177 -15.40 -4.97 -17.45
CA GLU A 177 -15.41 -4.04 -18.58
C GLU A 177 -15.98 -2.67 -18.22
N ASN A 178 -16.95 -2.62 -17.30
CA ASN A 178 -17.52 -1.35 -16.83
C ASN A 178 -16.51 -0.59 -15.96
N THR A 179 -15.75 -1.32 -15.14
CA THR A 179 -14.64 -0.77 -14.34
C THR A 179 -13.51 -0.28 -15.24
N ILE A 180 -13.07 -1.07 -16.22
CA ILE A 180 -12.05 -0.66 -17.20
C ILE A 180 -12.48 0.63 -17.91
N LYS A 181 -13.73 0.68 -18.35
CA LYS A 181 -14.29 1.87 -19.00
C LYS A 181 -14.31 3.09 -18.06
N ALA A 182 -14.63 2.90 -16.79
CA ALA A 182 -14.65 3.97 -15.79
C ALA A 182 -13.23 4.47 -15.45
N ILE A 183 -12.23 3.59 -15.44
CA ILE A 183 -10.81 3.95 -15.30
C ILE A 183 -10.40 4.82 -16.49
N GLY A 184 -10.78 4.45 -17.72
CA GLY A 184 -10.60 5.28 -18.90
C GLY A 184 -9.14 5.60 -19.21
N GLY A 185 -8.22 4.66 -18.99
CA GLY A 185 -6.79 4.81 -19.23
C GLY A 185 -6.04 5.66 -18.19
N ARG A 186 -6.69 6.06 -17.09
CA ARG A 186 -6.04 6.79 -15.98
C ARG A 186 -5.25 5.83 -15.09
N THR A 187 -4.27 6.35 -14.35
CA THR A 187 -3.43 5.56 -13.46
C THR A 187 -4.20 5.10 -12.22
N ILE A 188 -4.16 3.79 -11.96
CA ILE A 188 -4.79 3.19 -10.78
C ILE A 188 -4.02 1.95 -10.34
N HIS A 189 -3.96 1.70 -9.02
CA HIS A 189 -3.43 0.48 -8.45
C HIS A 189 -4.58 -0.49 -8.16
N ALA A 190 -4.70 -1.54 -8.95
CA ALA A 190 -5.72 -2.57 -8.76
C ALA A 190 -5.20 -3.68 -7.85
N PHE A 191 -5.83 -3.85 -6.71
CA PHE A 191 -5.47 -4.85 -5.71
C PHE A 191 -5.92 -6.25 -6.14
N HIS A 192 -5.13 -7.26 -5.72
CA HIS A 192 -5.42 -8.69 -5.89
C HIS A 192 -6.04 -9.05 -7.26
N THR A 193 -5.43 -8.55 -8.33
CA THR A 193 -5.90 -8.78 -9.71
C THR A 193 -5.86 -10.24 -10.16
N GLU A 194 -5.25 -11.12 -9.37
CA GLU A 194 -5.36 -12.57 -9.53
C GLU A 194 -6.71 -13.14 -9.02
N GLY A 195 -7.48 -12.36 -8.27
CA GLY A 195 -8.83 -12.68 -7.83
C GLY A 195 -8.97 -13.34 -6.47
N ALA A 196 -7.88 -13.80 -5.83
CA ALA A 196 -7.98 -14.52 -4.56
C ALA A 196 -8.31 -13.61 -3.36
N GLY A 197 -8.03 -12.31 -3.45
CA GLY A 197 -8.37 -11.32 -2.43
C GLY A 197 -9.69 -10.59 -2.67
N GLY A 198 -10.50 -11.02 -3.62
CA GLY A 198 -11.72 -10.35 -4.07
C GLY A 198 -11.53 -9.57 -5.37
N GLY A 199 -12.61 -8.98 -5.85
CA GLY A 199 -12.67 -8.26 -7.11
C GLY A 199 -13.41 -9.04 -8.19
N HIS A 200 -13.75 -8.38 -9.29
CA HIS A 200 -14.61 -8.92 -10.36
C HIS A 200 -14.37 -10.40 -10.66
N ALA A 201 -15.32 -11.25 -10.31
CA ALA A 201 -15.25 -12.67 -10.59
C ALA A 201 -15.97 -12.98 -11.92
N PRO A 202 -15.41 -13.87 -12.79
CA PRO A 202 -14.16 -14.61 -12.60
C PRO A 202 -12.93 -13.96 -13.25
N ASP A 203 -13.03 -12.78 -13.80
CA ASP A 203 -12.13 -12.27 -14.82
C ASP A 203 -11.43 -10.93 -14.50
N ILE A 204 -11.32 -10.59 -13.21
CA ILE A 204 -10.58 -9.39 -12.76
C ILE A 204 -9.16 -9.31 -13.35
N ILE A 205 -8.56 -10.43 -13.68
CA ILE A 205 -7.21 -10.50 -14.26
C ILE A 205 -7.08 -9.67 -15.56
N LYS A 206 -8.19 -9.37 -16.23
CA LYS A 206 -8.20 -8.51 -17.41
C LYS A 206 -7.61 -7.13 -17.11
N LEU A 207 -7.76 -6.62 -15.88
CA LEU A 207 -7.17 -5.34 -15.47
C LEU A 207 -5.64 -5.32 -15.56
N ALA A 208 -4.98 -6.46 -15.42
CA ALA A 208 -3.53 -6.54 -15.55
C ALA A 208 -3.02 -6.29 -16.98
N GLY A 209 -3.91 -6.32 -17.96
CA GLY A 209 -3.61 -6.00 -19.38
C GLY A 209 -3.77 -4.53 -19.73
N GLU A 210 -4.31 -3.70 -18.85
CA GLU A 210 -4.53 -2.28 -19.09
C GLU A 210 -3.25 -1.46 -18.85
N GLU A 211 -2.96 -0.52 -19.75
CA GLU A 211 -1.67 0.19 -19.82
C GLU A 211 -1.29 0.95 -18.55
N ASN A 212 -2.24 1.61 -17.89
CA ASN A 212 -1.99 2.46 -16.74
C ASN A 212 -2.49 1.84 -15.42
N VAL A 213 -2.75 0.55 -15.42
CA VAL A 213 -3.12 -0.20 -14.23
C VAL A 213 -1.89 -0.86 -13.63
N ILE A 214 -1.63 -0.62 -12.37
CA ILE A 214 -0.61 -1.33 -11.59
C ILE A 214 -1.31 -2.52 -10.94
N PRO A 215 -1.10 -3.75 -11.43
CA PRO A 215 -1.70 -4.93 -10.79
C PRO A 215 -0.89 -5.35 -9.57
N SER A 216 -1.55 -5.82 -8.53
CA SER A 216 -0.86 -6.43 -7.39
C SER A 216 -1.58 -7.67 -6.89
N SER A 217 -0.83 -8.53 -6.23
CA SER A 217 -1.30 -9.71 -5.52
C SER A 217 -1.40 -9.42 -4.02
N THR A 218 -2.04 -10.30 -3.28
CA THR A 218 -2.14 -10.20 -1.82
C THR A 218 -1.58 -11.44 -1.13
N ASN A 219 -1.27 -11.33 0.16
CA ASN A 219 -0.79 -12.46 0.95
C ASN A 219 -1.75 -13.67 0.96
N PRO A 220 -3.08 -13.53 0.96
CA PRO A 220 -3.99 -14.66 0.86
C PRO A 220 -3.77 -15.57 -0.35
N THR A 221 -3.12 -15.09 -1.41
CA THR A 221 -2.83 -15.90 -2.60
C THR A 221 -1.59 -16.77 -2.49
N ARG A 222 -0.66 -16.46 -1.60
CA ARG A 222 0.56 -17.24 -1.35
C ARG A 222 0.30 -18.66 -0.87
N PRO A 223 -0.74 -18.93 -0.16
CA PRO A 223 -1.05 -20.22 0.43
C PRO A 223 -1.24 -21.38 -0.52
N TYR A 224 -1.54 -21.17 -1.77
CA TYR A 224 -1.52 -22.27 -2.75
C TYR A 224 -0.21 -23.05 -2.78
N THR A 225 0.85 -22.47 -2.22
CA THR A 225 2.17 -23.08 -2.13
C THR A 225 2.54 -23.51 -0.71
N VAL A 226 1.82 -23.07 0.33
CA VAL A 226 2.21 -23.24 1.73
C VAL A 226 1.05 -23.70 2.62
N ASN A 227 -0.15 -23.15 2.44
CA ASN A 227 -1.30 -23.42 3.31
C ASN A 227 -2.31 -24.35 2.65
N THR A 228 -3.18 -24.95 3.46
CA THR A 228 -4.29 -25.78 2.97
C THR A 228 -5.47 -24.92 2.50
N ILE A 229 -6.41 -25.54 1.78
CA ILE A 229 -7.66 -24.86 1.37
C ILE A 229 -8.46 -24.44 2.60
N GLU A 230 -8.50 -25.27 3.63
CA GLU A 230 -9.21 -24.98 4.87
C GLU A 230 -8.65 -23.77 5.59
N GLU A 231 -7.33 -23.62 5.65
CA GLU A 231 -6.67 -22.43 6.22
C GLU A 231 -6.98 -21.18 5.41
N HIS A 232 -7.13 -21.32 4.10
CA HIS A 232 -7.53 -20.22 3.22
C HIS A 232 -8.97 -19.77 3.49
N LEU A 233 -9.88 -20.72 3.59
CA LEU A 233 -11.27 -20.45 3.92
C LEU A 233 -11.41 -19.81 5.29
N ASP A 234 -10.69 -20.33 6.29
CA ASP A 234 -10.67 -19.74 7.63
C ASP A 234 -10.17 -18.31 7.62
N MET A 235 -9.14 -18.01 6.84
CA MET A 235 -8.60 -16.66 6.70
C MET A 235 -9.60 -15.73 6.02
N LEU A 236 -10.27 -16.17 4.96
CA LEU A 236 -11.33 -15.38 4.30
C LEU A 236 -12.48 -15.10 5.27
N MET A 237 -12.92 -16.08 6.03
CA MET A 237 -13.96 -15.90 7.04
C MET A 237 -13.57 -14.86 8.09
N VAL A 238 -12.34 -14.94 8.60
CA VAL A 238 -11.84 -13.96 9.58
C VAL A 238 -11.73 -12.57 8.99
N CYS A 239 -11.21 -12.43 7.76
CA CYS A 239 -11.06 -11.13 7.09
C CYS A 239 -12.40 -10.45 6.81
N HIS A 240 -13.44 -11.23 6.54
CA HIS A 240 -14.79 -10.72 6.26
C HIS A 240 -15.72 -10.75 7.49
N HIS A 241 -15.17 -11.01 8.67
CA HIS A 241 -15.95 -11.10 9.92
C HIS A 241 -17.10 -12.11 9.90
N LEU A 242 -16.94 -13.18 9.11
CA LEU A 242 -17.92 -14.24 9.01
C LEU A 242 -17.85 -15.16 10.24
N ASP A 243 -18.98 -15.73 10.63
CA ASP A 243 -19.11 -16.62 11.79
C ASP A 243 -19.59 -18.00 11.34
N LYS A 244 -18.78 -19.02 11.56
CA LYS A 244 -19.12 -20.42 11.23
C LYS A 244 -20.36 -20.96 11.93
N SER A 245 -20.83 -20.31 12.99
CA SER A 245 -22.07 -20.65 13.68
C SER A 245 -23.32 -20.11 13.01
N ILE A 246 -23.15 -19.21 12.04
CA ILE A 246 -24.24 -18.59 11.27
C ILE A 246 -24.29 -19.29 9.90
N PRO A 247 -25.39 -20.03 9.59
CA PRO A 247 -25.47 -20.78 8.33
C PRO A 247 -25.33 -19.96 7.06
N GLU A 248 -25.70 -18.69 7.11
CA GLU A 248 -25.61 -17.75 5.98
C GLU A 248 -24.19 -17.28 5.70
N ASP A 249 -23.28 -17.50 6.64
CA ASP A 249 -21.87 -17.11 6.53
C ASP A 249 -20.98 -18.23 5.98
N VAL A 250 -21.53 -19.46 5.80
CA VAL A 250 -20.75 -20.64 5.42
C VAL A 250 -20.96 -21.06 3.98
#